data_18a2c7d96c3c3896412ba922ef6c305c
#
_entry.id   18a2c7d96c3c3896412ba922ef6c305c
#
_cell.length_a   1.000
_cell.length_b   1.000
_cell.length_c   1.000
_cell.angle_alpha   90.00
_cell.angle_beta   90.00
_cell.angle_gamma   90.00
#
_symmetry.space_group_name_H-M   'P 1'
#
loop_
_entity.id
_entity.type
_entity.pdbx_description
1 polymer ?
#
loop_
_entity_poly.entity_id
_entity_poly.type
_entity_poly.pdbx_seq_one_letter_code
_entity_poly.pdbx_strand_id
1 'polypeptide(L)'
;LRASSVSHFRPVHLGGQPVTVEAFVSDGDHVIEGVLKAADGRWLPIIEGVPSFLTGVLQRDLTTFAGKHGLPWQETAAREAAAEQAKTNETFSDKWTRFKNYGLEPKHQEFLYGWYCKKFGLTDQDELKAFHAKRKRILECGPGSGFNSRFMAEQTKGEVFALDISAAAMTTFGNTRDLPNCTVVQADLMEAPFPDNYFDFIIADGVLHHTPDTRSAVEALYRKLEPGGQFFFYVYKKMGAARVFADELIRKNFMPLSPDECYEACKGLTELGRELSRLNATITLEKPIPVLGIPAGTHDVQRLIYYNFVKCFWNEAFDYETNNMVNFDWYHPHNAWQHTQPEVEGWLRDLGAKEWQVHDANPNGISVLVTKPA
;
A
#
# COMPACT_ATOMS: atom_id res chain seq x y z
N LEU A 1 -1.57 1.92 20.19
CA LEU A 1 -0.88 3.22 20.13
C LEU A 1 -0.07 3.46 21.41
N ARG A 2 1.18 3.93 21.28
CA ARG A 2 1.95 4.47 22.42
C ARG A 2 1.64 5.95 22.64
N ALA A 3 1.49 6.36 23.89
CA ALA A 3 1.18 7.76 24.21
C ALA A 3 2.28 8.73 23.72
N SER A 4 3.55 8.30 23.69
CA SER A 4 4.68 9.10 23.17
C SER A 4 4.53 9.47 21.69
N SER A 5 3.85 8.65 20.89
CA SER A 5 3.65 8.88 19.46
C SER A 5 2.60 9.96 19.15
N VAL A 6 1.80 10.38 20.12
CA VAL A 6 0.68 11.33 19.90
C VAL A 6 1.16 12.72 19.48
N SER A 7 2.35 13.12 19.92
CA SER A 7 2.95 14.42 19.57
C SER A 7 3.20 14.62 18.07
N HIS A 8 3.25 13.54 17.30
CA HIS A 8 3.47 13.55 15.85
C HIS A 8 2.22 13.89 15.04
N PHE A 9 1.02 13.73 15.62
CA PHE A 9 -0.23 13.84 14.87
C PHE A 9 -0.72 15.29 14.75
N ARG A 10 -1.22 15.60 13.55
CA ARG A 10 -1.86 16.87 13.18
C ARG A 10 -3.11 16.55 12.33
N PRO A 11 -4.18 15.98 12.94
CA PRO A 11 -5.35 15.53 12.19
C PRO A 11 -6.05 16.70 11.50
N VAL A 12 -6.21 16.61 10.18
CA VAL A 12 -6.87 17.65 9.37
C VAL A 12 -8.28 17.92 9.87
N HIS A 13 -9.04 16.85 10.17
CA HIS A 13 -10.43 16.93 10.65
C HIS A 13 -10.57 17.60 12.03
N LEU A 14 -9.49 17.66 12.80
CA LEU A 14 -9.41 18.37 14.07
C LEU A 14 -8.68 19.72 13.92
N GLY A 15 -8.64 20.29 12.71
CA GLY A 15 -8.03 21.58 12.43
C GLY A 15 -6.51 21.59 12.32
N GLY A 16 -5.87 20.43 12.18
CA GLY A 16 -4.41 20.30 12.05
C GLY A 16 -3.63 20.67 13.31
N GLN A 17 -4.32 20.76 14.45
CA GLN A 17 -3.71 21.11 15.75
C GLN A 17 -3.21 19.86 16.48
N PRO A 18 -2.28 20.01 17.43
CA PRO A 18 -1.90 18.93 18.33
C PRO A 18 -3.10 18.34 19.07
N VAL A 19 -3.04 17.03 19.30
CA VAL A 19 -4.07 16.29 20.06
C VAL A 19 -3.47 15.71 21.33
N THR A 20 -4.32 15.42 22.31
CA THR A 20 -3.98 14.69 23.53
C THR A 20 -4.60 13.29 23.48
N VAL A 21 -4.08 12.36 24.27
CA VAL A 21 -4.64 11.00 24.40
C VAL A 21 -5.34 10.84 25.73
N GLU A 22 -6.52 10.22 25.69
CA GLU A 22 -7.20 9.70 26.88
C GLU A 22 -7.38 8.20 26.71
N ALA A 23 -6.75 7.42 27.58
CA ALA A 23 -6.77 5.98 27.54
C ALA A 23 -7.91 5.42 28.40
N PHE A 24 -8.69 4.48 27.86
CA PHE A 24 -9.72 3.74 28.60
C PHE A 24 -9.25 2.33 28.95
N VAL A 25 -8.51 1.69 28.01
CA VAL A 25 -7.90 0.38 28.20
C VAL A 25 -6.46 0.44 27.71
N SER A 26 -5.53 -0.09 28.50
CA SER A 26 -4.11 -0.19 28.14
C SER A 26 -3.59 -1.61 28.31
N ASP A 27 -2.55 -1.96 27.53
CA ASP A 27 -1.78 -3.19 27.65
C ASP A 27 -0.29 -2.80 27.54
N GLY A 28 0.41 -2.83 28.67
CA GLY A 28 1.76 -2.29 28.78
C GLY A 28 1.78 -0.78 28.48
N ASP A 29 2.64 -0.39 27.55
CA ASP A 29 2.77 1.00 27.08
C ASP A 29 1.79 1.37 25.94
N HIS A 30 0.96 0.42 25.52
CA HIS A 30 -0.03 0.62 24.46
C HIS A 30 -1.40 1.00 25.02
N VAL A 31 -1.96 2.10 24.50
CA VAL A 31 -3.40 2.40 24.59
C VAL A 31 -4.11 1.50 23.59
N ILE A 32 -4.93 0.57 24.08
CA ILE A 32 -5.71 -0.39 23.26
C ILE A 32 -7.07 0.20 22.91
N GLU A 33 -7.70 0.87 23.87
CA GLU A 33 -8.97 1.56 23.71
C GLU A 33 -8.88 2.96 24.34
N GLY A 34 -9.26 3.98 23.59
CA GLY A 34 -9.11 5.36 24.03
C GLY A 34 -9.52 6.35 22.96
N VAL A 35 -9.20 7.61 23.16
CA VAL A 35 -9.45 8.68 22.19
C VAL A 35 -8.28 9.63 22.07
N LEU A 36 -8.09 10.18 20.87
CA LEU A 36 -7.32 11.39 20.62
C LEU A 36 -8.26 12.59 20.70
N LYS A 37 -7.99 13.55 21.57
CA LYS A 37 -8.83 14.73 21.79
C LYS A 37 -8.18 16.00 21.27
N ALA A 38 -8.94 16.83 20.56
CA ALA A 38 -8.60 18.21 20.26
C ALA A 38 -8.98 19.12 21.43
N ALA A 39 -8.42 20.34 21.45
CA ALA A 39 -8.68 21.33 22.49
C ALA A 39 -10.16 21.77 22.56
N ASP A 40 -10.90 21.67 21.45
CA ASP A 40 -12.33 22.00 21.35
C ASP A 40 -13.28 20.87 21.77
N GLY A 41 -12.72 19.75 22.23
CA GLY A 41 -13.50 18.57 22.69
C GLY A 41 -13.85 17.56 21.59
N ARG A 42 -13.60 17.84 20.31
CA ARG A 42 -13.72 16.83 19.26
C ARG A 42 -12.72 15.71 19.48
N TRP A 43 -13.05 14.51 19.04
CA TRP A 43 -12.24 13.34 19.31
C TRP A 43 -12.19 12.36 18.14
N LEU A 44 -11.15 11.54 18.12
CA LEU A 44 -10.96 10.41 17.21
C LEU A 44 -10.66 9.14 18.02
N PRO A 45 -11.17 7.97 17.60
CA PRO A 45 -11.05 6.75 18.38
C PRO A 45 -9.68 6.11 18.28
N ILE A 46 -9.30 5.41 19.34
CA ILE A 46 -8.25 4.38 19.35
C ILE A 46 -8.95 3.06 19.60
N ILE A 47 -8.91 2.15 18.64
CA ILE A 47 -9.59 0.84 18.70
C ILE A 47 -8.55 -0.24 18.39
N GLU A 48 -8.50 -1.30 19.21
CA GLU A 48 -7.54 -2.41 19.06
C GLU A 48 -6.08 -1.91 18.97
N GLY A 49 -5.75 -0.83 19.64
CA GLY A 49 -4.41 -0.25 19.66
C GLY A 49 -4.08 0.69 18.51
N VAL A 50 -5.01 0.90 17.56
CA VAL A 50 -4.81 1.71 16.35
C VAL A 50 -5.68 2.97 16.41
N PRO A 51 -5.09 4.18 16.33
CA PRO A 51 -5.86 5.42 16.19
C PRO A 51 -6.44 5.49 14.77
N SER A 52 -7.74 5.78 14.66
CA SER A 52 -8.43 5.94 13.38
C SER A 52 -8.72 7.40 13.10
N PHE A 53 -8.21 7.88 11.95
CA PHE A 53 -8.43 9.22 11.43
C PHE A 53 -9.44 9.24 10.27
N LEU A 54 -10.16 8.14 10.06
CA LEU A 54 -11.17 8.02 9.02
C LEU A 54 -12.42 8.83 9.36
N THR A 55 -13.10 9.31 8.32
CA THR A 55 -14.33 10.12 8.44
C THR A 55 -15.39 9.66 7.45
N GLY A 56 -16.65 10.06 7.69
CA GLY A 56 -17.77 9.76 6.82
C GLY A 56 -17.98 8.26 6.58
N VAL A 57 -18.25 7.87 5.35
CA VAL A 57 -18.53 6.45 4.98
C VAL A 57 -17.35 5.49 5.18
N LEU A 58 -16.13 6.01 5.34
CA LEU A 58 -14.95 5.21 5.65
C LEU A 58 -14.80 4.94 7.15
N GLN A 59 -15.49 5.71 7.97
CA GLN A 59 -15.46 5.57 9.42
C GLN A 59 -16.32 4.38 9.87
N ARG A 60 -15.85 3.63 10.86
CA ARG A 60 -16.66 2.61 11.52
C ARG A 60 -17.84 3.25 12.25
N ASP A 61 -18.92 2.50 12.42
CA ASP A 61 -19.97 2.91 13.36
C ASP A 61 -19.38 2.97 14.79
N LEU A 62 -19.32 4.16 15.32
CA LEU A 62 -18.78 4.44 16.65
C LEU A 62 -19.87 4.63 17.72
N THR A 63 -21.15 4.41 17.40
CA THR A 63 -22.26 4.61 18.33
C THR A 63 -22.07 3.78 19.60
N THR A 64 -21.74 2.49 19.45
CA THR A 64 -21.47 1.60 20.59
C THR A 64 -20.25 2.05 21.39
N PHE A 65 -19.16 2.43 20.71
CA PHE A 65 -17.94 2.92 21.36
C PHE A 65 -18.20 4.21 22.15
N ALA A 66 -18.87 5.18 21.52
CA ALA A 66 -19.21 6.44 22.14
C ALA A 66 -20.13 6.25 23.38
N GLY A 67 -21.17 5.40 23.24
CA GLY A 67 -22.07 5.06 24.34
C GLY A 67 -21.36 4.39 25.51
N LYS A 68 -20.45 3.44 25.25
CA LYS A 68 -19.66 2.74 26.27
C LYS A 68 -18.81 3.72 27.10
N HIS A 69 -18.29 4.79 26.50
CA HIS A 69 -17.36 5.72 27.13
C HIS A 69 -17.97 7.09 27.47
N GLY A 70 -19.30 7.26 27.30
CA GLY A 70 -20.01 8.51 27.62
C GLY A 70 -19.55 9.69 26.74
N LEU A 71 -19.14 9.42 25.50
CA LEU A 71 -18.64 10.43 24.57
C LEU A 71 -19.78 10.99 23.71
N PRO A 72 -19.78 12.31 23.40
CA PRO A 72 -20.69 12.85 22.41
C PRO A 72 -20.32 12.32 21.03
N TRP A 73 -21.26 11.66 20.35
CA TRP A 73 -21.06 11.20 18.99
C TRP A 73 -21.48 12.27 17.99
N GLN A 74 -20.62 12.53 17.04
CA GLN A 74 -20.89 13.42 15.91
C GLN A 74 -20.44 12.72 14.63
N GLU A 75 -21.36 12.54 13.71
CA GLU A 75 -21.03 12.05 12.38
C GLU A 75 -20.25 13.10 11.60
N THR A 76 -19.16 12.70 10.96
CA THR A 76 -18.35 13.58 10.13
C THR A 76 -18.80 13.51 8.67
N ALA A 77 -18.77 14.63 7.95
CA ALA A 77 -19.16 14.69 6.54
C ALA A 77 -18.24 13.81 5.67
N ALA A 78 -18.86 13.04 4.75
CA ALA A 78 -18.14 12.20 3.82
C ALA A 78 -17.63 13.01 2.61
N ARG A 79 -16.48 12.60 2.02
CA ARG A 79 -16.06 13.03 0.69
C ARG A 79 -16.86 12.31 -0.39
N GLU A 80 -17.11 12.94 -1.56
CA GLU A 80 -17.85 12.32 -2.67
C GLU A 80 -17.21 11.02 -3.19
N ALA A 81 -15.89 10.94 -3.27
CA ALA A 81 -15.15 9.76 -3.74
C ALA A 81 -15.08 8.58 -2.74
N ALA A 82 -15.67 8.72 -1.54
CA ALA A 82 -15.48 7.76 -0.46
C ALA A 82 -16.17 6.40 -0.69
N ALA A 83 -17.26 6.35 -1.48
CA ALA A 83 -17.99 5.09 -1.72
C ALA A 83 -17.20 4.09 -2.58
N GLU A 84 -16.50 4.55 -3.62
CA GLU A 84 -15.64 3.71 -4.46
C GLU A 84 -14.38 3.27 -3.70
N GLN A 85 -13.83 4.18 -2.88
CA GLN A 85 -12.73 3.86 -2.01
C GLN A 85 -13.11 2.84 -0.95
N ALA A 86 -14.33 2.87 -0.42
CA ALA A 86 -14.83 1.88 0.55
C ALA A 86 -14.80 0.46 -0.03
N LYS A 87 -15.20 0.27 -1.29
CA LYS A 87 -15.11 -1.03 -1.98
C LYS A 87 -13.68 -1.52 -2.15
N THR A 88 -12.77 -0.60 -2.51
CA THR A 88 -11.33 -0.91 -2.58
C THR A 88 -10.78 -1.32 -1.21
N ASN A 89 -11.20 -0.62 -0.14
CA ASN A 89 -10.79 -0.94 1.22
C ASN A 89 -11.32 -2.31 1.69
N GLU A 90 -12.52 -2.72 1.26
CA GLU A 90 -13.07 -4.05 1.54
C GLU A 90 -12.16 -5.14 0.98
N THR A 91 -11.73 -5.02 -0.28
CA THR A 91 -10.78 -5.94 -0.91
C THR A 91 -9.50 -6.12 -0.08
N PHE A 92 -8.87 -5.00 0.32
CA PHE A 92 -7.61 -5.06 1.05
C PHE A 92 -7.79 -5.44 2.53
N SER A 93 -8.93 -5.14 3.14
CA SER A 93 -9.28 -5.64 4.46
C SER A 93 -9.40 -7.17 4.47
N ASP A 94 -10.10 -7.74 3.48
CA ASP A 94 -10.22 -9.19 3.31
C ASP A 94 -8.84 -9.81 3.04
N LYS A 95 -8.10 -9.30 2.05
CA LYS A 95 -6.77 -9.78 1.69
C LYS A 95 -5.85 -9.90 2.90
N TRP A 96 -5.70 -8.83 3.68
CA TRP A 96 -4.73 -8.80 4.76
C TRP A 96 -5.21 -9.48 6.05
N THR A 97 -6.50 -9.77 6.15
CA THR A 97 -7.04 -10.66 7.19
C THR A 97 -6.73 -12.12 6.88
N ARG A 98 -6.83 -12.54 5.62
CA ARG A 98 -6.46 -13.90 5.15
C ARG A 98 -4.95 -14.13 5.18
N PHE A 99 -4.18 -13.18 4.70
CA PHE A 99 -2.71 -13.28 4.52
C PHE A 99 -1.93 -12.47 5.56
N LYS A 100 -2.39 -12.49 6.82
CA LYS A 100 -1.82 -11.69 7.91
C LYS A 100 -0.33 -11.92 8.17
N ASN A 101 0.22 -13.06 7.78
CA ASN A 101 1.63 -13.42 7.98
C ASN A 101 2.46 -13.28 6.69
N TYR A 102 1.90 -12.74 5.60
CA TYR A 102 2.62 -12.61 4.34
C TYR A 102 3.92 -11.80 4.53
N GLY A 103 5.02 -12.34 4.03
CA GLY A 103 6.36 -11.74 4.14
C GLY A 103 7.05 -11.89 5.50
N LEU A 104 6.34 -12.33 6.55
CA LEU A 104 6.94 -12.57 7.87
C LEU A 104 7.57 -13.96 8.00
N GLU A 105 7.20 -14.89 7.13
CA GLU A 105 7.78 -16.22 7.11
C GLU A 105 9.16 -16.21 6.43
N PRO A 106 10.19 -16.86 7.01
CA PRO A 106 11.56 -16.83 6.49
C PRO A 106 11.67 -17.21 5.01
N LYS A 107 10.87 -18.19 4.54
CA LYS A 107 10.86 -18.65 3.14
C LYS A 107 10.47 -17.55 2.13
N HIS A 108 9.66 -16.57 2.56
CA HIS A 108 9.23 -15.45 1.73
C HIS A 108 10.15 -14.25 1.81
N GLN A 109 10.86 -14.08 2.94
CA GLN A 109 11.66 -12.88 3.21
C GLN A 109 12.82 -12.73 2.21
N GLU A 110 13.55 -13.79 1.90
CA GLU A 110 14.67 -13.72 0.96
C GLU A 110 14.21 -13.25 -0.43
N PHE A 111 13.10 -13.81 -0.92
CA PHE A 111 12.51 -13.41 -2.20
C PHE A 111 12.05 -11.95 -2.18
N LEU A 112 11.34 -11.54 -1.14
CA LEU A 112 10.77 -10.19 -1.03
C LEU A 112 11.85 -9.13 -0.89
N TYR A 113 12.84 -9.34 -0.03
CA TYR A 113 13.94 -8.39 0.14
C TYR A 113 14.82 -8.30 -1.12
N GLY A 114 15.08 -9.42 -1.80
CA GLY A 114 15.73 -9.41 -3.10
C GLY A 114 14.95 -8.63 -4.16
N TRP A 115 13.62 -8.68 -4.08
CA TRP A 115 12.75 -7.87 -4.95
C TRP A 115 12.78 -6.38 -4.58
N TYR A 116 12.80 -6.05 -3.28
CA TYR A 116 12.99 -4.67 -2.83
C TYR A 116 14.34 -4.10 -3.27
N CYS A 117 15.43 -4.86 -3.16
CA CYS A 117 16.73 -4.43 -3.68
C CYS A 117 16.61 -4.00 -5.15
N LYS A 118 16.00 -4.84 -6.00
CA LYS A 118 15.79 -4.52 -7.43
C LYS A 118 14.93 -3.26 -7.64
N LYS A 119 13.85 -3.10 -6.87
CA LYS A 119 12.97 -1.92 -6.96
C LYS A 119 13.68 -0.64 -6.57
N PHE A 120 14.60 -0.68 -5.63
CA PHE A 120 15.40 0.45 -5.17
C PHE A 120 16.70 0.66 -5.97
N GLY A 121 17.01 -0.24 -6.92
CA GLY A 121 18.28 -0.21 -7.65
C GLY A 121 19.48 -0.53 -6.76
N LEU A 122 19.28 -1.33 -5.72
CA LEU A 122 20.32 -1.75 -4.78
C LEU A 122 20.85 -3.15 -5.16
N THR A 123 22.11 -3.42 -4.80
CA THR A 123 22.79 -4.65 -5.16
C THR A 123 22.35 -5.83 -4.29
N ASP A 124 22.22 -5.60 -2.98
CA ASP A 124 21.94 -6.65 -1.99
C ASP A 124 21.16 -6.13 -0.77
N GLN A 125 20.88 -7.04 0.16
CA GLN A 125 20.14 -6.73 1.38
C GLN A 125 20.93 -5.87 2.38
N ASP A 126 22.26 -5.89 2.37
CA ASP A 126 23.06 -5.07 3.28
C ASP A 126 23.01 -3.59 2.85
N GLU A 127 23.00 -3.32 1.55
CA GLU A 127 22.70 -1.97 1.02
C GLU A 127 21.28 -1.52 1.38
N LEU A 128 20.28 -2.42 1.32
CA LEU A 128 18.90 -2.11 1.70
C LEU A 128 18.80 -1.79 3.20
N LYS A 129 19.46 -2.56 4.06
CA LYS A 129 19.56 -2.27 5.50
C LYS A 129 20.23 -0.92 5.75
N ALA A 130 21.39 -0.67 5.09
CA ALA A 130 22.12 0.59 5.21
C ALA A 130 21.31 1.79 4.69
N PHE A 131 20.46 1.59 3.68
CA PHE A 131 19.55 2.60 3.17
C PHE A 131 18.54 3.04 4.24
N HIS A 132 17.96 2.08 4.99
CA HIS A 132 16.99 2.37 6.05
C HIS A 132 17.64 2.82 7.35
N ALA A 133 18.83 2.30 7.70
CA ALA A 133 19.51 2.58 8.97
C ALA A 133 19.78 4.08 9.25
N LYS A 134 19.91 4.89 8.22
CA LYS A 134 20.15 6.35 8.30
C LYS A 134 18.89 7.20 8.35
N ARG A 135 17.69 6.59 8.25
CA ARG A 135 16.43 7.32 8.25
C ARG A 135 16.03 7.72 9.67
N LYS A 136 15.41 8.90 9.78
CA LYS A 136 14.96 9.46 11.06
C LYS A 136 13.46 9.26 11.25
N ARG A 137 12.67 9.48 10.20
CA ARG A 137 11.21 9.35 10.20
C ARG A 137 10.76 8.77 8.87
N ILE A 138 10.29 7.55 8.92
CA ILE A 138 9.79 6.82 7.77
C ILE A 138 8.27 6.81 7.81
N LEU A 139 7.61 7.09 6.67
CA LEU A 139 6.18 6.81 6.47
C LEU A 139 6.04 5.69 5.46
N GLU A 140 5.44 4.58 5.87
CA GLU A 140 4.95 3.54 4.96
C GLU A 140 3.44 3.69 4.76
N CYS A 141 3.01 3.84 3.52
CA CYS A 141 1.60 3.83 3.13
C CYS A 141 1.23 2.45 2.58
N GLY A 142 0.14 1.86 3.09
CA GLY A 142 -0.33 0.53 2.72
C GLY A 142 0.61 -0.59 3.19
N PRO A 143 0.92 -0.70 4.49
CA PRO A 143 1.85 -1.68 5.05
C PRO A 143 1.35 -3.13 4.94
N GLY A 144 0.04 -3.35 4.75
CA GLY A 144 -0.57 -4.66 4.57
C GLY A 144 -0.38 -5.58 5.78
N SER A 145 0.49 -6.60 5.66
CA SER A 145 0.87 -7.46 6.79
C SER A 145 1.81 -6.79 7.79
N GLY A 146 2.44 -5.65 7.42
CA GLY A 146 3.44 -4.96 8.22
C GLY A 146 4.85 -5.55 8.13
N PHE A 147 5.12 -6.49 7.20
CA PHE A 147 6.45 -7.11 7.12
C PHE A 147 7.55 -6.10 6.78
N ASN A 148 7.25 -5.14 5.89
CA ASN A 148 8.21 -4.12 5.51
C ASN A 148 8.34 -3.02 6.59
N SER A 149 7.24 -2.64 7.27
CA SER A 149 7.29 -1.79 8.47
C SER A 149 8.20 -2.38 9.54
N ARG A 150 8.05 -3.70 9.82
CA ARG A 150 8.92 -4.42 10.76
C ARG A 150 10.38 -4.36 10.31
N PHE A 151 10.65 -4.71 9.06
CA PHE A 151 12.02 -4.67 8.53
C PHE A 151 12.64 -3.28 8.69
N MET A 152 11.95 -2.21 8.28
CA MET A 152 12.46 -0.85 8.41
C MET A 152 12.68 -0.45 9.87
N ALA A 153 11.75 -0.78 10.76
CA ALA A 153 11.86 -0.44 12.18
C ALA A 153 13.03 -1.17 12.89
N GLU A 154 13.33 -2.38 12.45
CA GLU A 154 14.50 -3.15 12.95
C GLU A 154 15.84 -2.59 12.44
N GLN A 155 15.86 -1.89 11.31
CA GLN A 155 17.10 -1.33 10.74
C GLN A 155 17.39 0.09 11.22
N THR A 156 16.36 0.93 11.44
CA THR A 156 16.57 2.33 11.83
C THR A 156 16.53 2.53 13.36
N LYS A 157 17.27 3.52 13.83
CA LYS A 157 17.09 4.10 15.18
C LYS A 157 16.02 5.20 15.22
N GLY A 158 15.51 5.59 14.05
CA GLY A 158 14.43 6.54 13.88
C GLY A 158 13.05 5.91 14.08
N GLU A 159 12.02 6.64 13.71
CA GLU A 159 10.61 6.25 13.87
C GLU A 159 10.03 5.78 12.55
N VAL A 160 9.21 4.75 12.60
CA VAL A 160 8.44 4.23 11.47
C VAL A 160 6.96 4.43 11.75
N PHE A 161 6.28 5.06 10.81
CA PHE A 161 4.83 5.25 10.83
C PHE A 161 4.23 4.41 9.71
N ALA A 162 3.35 3.49 10.06
CA ALA A 162 2.64 2.62 9.12
C ALA A 162 1.19 3.09 8.99
N LEU A 163 0.80 3.56 7.80
CA LEU A 163 -0.50 4.13 7.52
C LEU A 163 -1.28 3.25 6.55
N ASP A 164 -2.45 2.78 6.96
CA ASP A 164 -3.39 2.05 6.09
C ASP A 164 -4.80 2.59 6.25
N ILE A 165 -5.54 2.67 5.15
CA ILE A 165 -6.94 3.09 5.15
C ILE A 165 -7.89 1.94 5.52
N SER A 166 -7.47 0.69 5.31
CA SER A 166 -8.26 -0.52 5.50
C SER A 166 -8.08 -1.14 6.89
N ALA A 167 -8.74 -2.25 7.14
CA ALA A 167 -8.55 -3.03 8.37
C ALA A 167 -7.15 -3.69 8.46
N ALA A 168 -6.34 -3.63 7.39
CA ALA A 168 -4.94 -4.06 7.43
C ALA A 168 -4.12 -3.33 8.51
N ALA A 169 -4.50 -2.10 8.91
CA ALA A 169 -3.88 -1.40 10.02
C ALA A 169 -3.85 -2.24 11.31
N MET A 170 -4.92 -3.00 11.62
CA MET A 170 -4.99 -3.89 12.78
C MET A 170 -4.05 -5.09 12.63
N THR A 171 -3.94 -5.67 11.43
CA THR A 171 -2.98 -6.73 11.10
C THR A 171 -1.55 -6.23 11.26
N THR A 172 -1.24 -5.06 10.69
CA THR A 172 0.07 -4.41 10.84
C THR A 172 0.41 -4.17 12.30
N PHE A 173 -0.52 -3.63 13.10
CA PHE A 173 -0.32 -3.40 14.53
C PHE A 173 -0.03 -4.72 15.26
N GLY A 174 -0.80 -5.77 15.01
CA GLY A 174 -0.57 -7.10 15.60
C GLY A 174 0.85 -7.61 15.33
N ASN A 175 1.38 -7.36 14.13
CA ASN A 175 2.69 -7.83 13.68
C ASN A 175 3.88 -6.91 14.03
N THR A 176 3.63 -5.69 14.56
CA THR A 176 4.69 -4.70 14.82
C THR A 176 4.65 -4.09 16.22
N ARG A 177 3.65 -4.45 17.06
CA ARG A 177 3.44 -3.84 18.37
C ARG A 177 4.60 -4.03 19.36
N ASP A 178 5.42 -5.04 19.17
CA ASP A 178 6.64 -5.32 19.96
C ASP A 178 7.79 -4.34 19.64
N LEU A 179 7.72 -3.62 18.52
CA LEU A 179 8.75 -2.68 18.09
C LEU A 179 8.51 -1.29 18.71
N PRO A 180 9.43 -0.76 19.53
CA PRO A 180 9.19 0.48 20.27
C PRO A 180 9.12 1.73 19.37
N ASN A 181 9.70 1.66 18.18
CA ASN A 181 9.80 2.75 17.20
C ASN A 181 8.84 2.59 16.01
N CYS A 182 7.86 1.67 16.08
CA CYS A 182 6.83 1.52 15.04
C CYS A 182 5.47 1.99 15.56
N THR A 183 4.83 2.91 14.84
CA THR A 183 3.49 3.43 15.15
C THR A 183 2.57 3.20 13.98
N VAL A 184 1.46 2.47 14.21
CA VAL A 184 0.45 2.19 13.19
C VAL A 184 -0.73 3.13 13.34
N VAL A 185 -1.23 3.64 12.21
CA VAL A 185 -2.41 4.52 12.15
C VAL A 185 -3.36 4.06 11.03
N GLN A 186 -4.67 4.19 11.26
CA GLN A 186 -5.68 4.00 10.24
C GLN A 186 -6.10 5.38 9.69
N ALA A 187 -5.74 5.65 8.42
CA ALA A 187 -6.00 6.95 7.79
C ALA A 187 -6.05 6.85 6.27
N ASP A 188 -6.71 7.82 5.63
CA ASP A 188 -6.51 8.09 4.21
C ASP A 188 -5.15 8.77 4.00
N LEU A 189 -4.30 8.22 3.13
CA LEU A 189 -2.99 8.78 2.84
C LEU A 189 -3.05 10.20 2.24
N MET A 190 -4.17 10.55 1.58
CA MET A 190 -4.39 11.89 1.05
C MET A 190 -4.62 12.93 2.17
N GLU A 191 -5.00 12.46 3.36
CA GLU A 191 -5.22 13.25 4.58
C GLU A 191 -4.35 12.76 5.74
N ALA A 192 -3.16 12.21 5.41
CA ALA A 192 -2.23 11.70 6.40
C ALA A 192 -2.07 12.66 7.58
N PRO A 193 -2.30 12.21 8.83
CA PRO A 193 -2.42 13.08 10.01
C PRO A 193 -1.07 13.57 10.56
N PHE A 194 -0.18 13.98 9.67
CA PHE A 194 1.17 14.44 9.99
C PHE A 194 1.42 15.83 9.42
N PRO A 195 2.39 16.61 9.97
CA PRO A 195 2.79 17.88 9.39
C PRO A 195 3.33 17.72 7.95
N ASP A 196 3.29 18.80 7.18
CA ASP A 196 4.06 18.89 5.95
C ASP A 196 5.57 19.01 6.25
N ASN A 197 6.42 18.59 5.32
CA ASN A 197 7.89 18.60 5.46
C ASN A 197 8.37 17.84 6.72
N TYR A 198 7.82 16.65 6.94
CA TYR A 198 8.02 15.90 8.18
C TYR A 198 8.88 14.66 8.05
N PHE A 199 8.74 13.89 6.96
CA PHE A 199 9.40 12.62 6.75
C PHE A 199 10.65 12.77 5.90
N ASP A 200 11.75 12.11 6.29
CA ASP A 200 12.95 12.00 5.46
C ASP A 200 12.87 10.83 4.47
N PHE A 201 11.94 9.89 4.69
CA PHE A 201 11.64 8.84 3.74
C PHE A 201 10.16 8.48 3.76
N ILE A 202 9.57 8.37 2.56
CA ILE A 202 8.20 7.88 2.37
C ILE A 202 8.25 6.69 1.41
N ILE A 203 7.47 5.64 1.68
CA ILE A 203 7.30 4.49 0.80
C ILE A 203 5.82 4.18 0.60
N ALA A 204 5.42 3.96 -0.68
CA ALA A 204 4.08 3.54 -1.08
C ALA A 204 4.19 2.47 -2.17
N ASP A 205 4.39 1.22 -1.77
CA ASP A 205 4.62 0.11 -2.68
C ASP A 205 3.32 -0.62 -3.03
N GLY A 206 2.80 -0.40 -4.23
CA GLY A 206 1.59 -1.07 -4.69
C GLY A 206 0.30 -0.48 -4.11
N VAL A 207 0.26 0.83 -3.83
CA VAL A 207 -0.82 1.49 -3.08
C VAL A 207 -1.50 2.61 -3.87
N LEU A 208 -0.73 3.54 -4.44
CA LEU A 208 -1.25 4.81 -4.94
C LEU A 208 -2.27 4.66 -6.09
N HIS A 209 -2.09 3.65 -6.92
CA HIS A 209 -3.03 3.33 -8.01
C HIS A 209 -4.35 2.72 -7.53
N HIS A 210 -4.50 2.49 -6.22
CA HIS A 210 -5.74 2.07 -5.57
C HIS A 210 -6.46 3.22 -4.85
N THR A 211 -5.98 4.45 -5.00
CA THR A 211 -6.67 5.67 -4.54
C THR A 211 -7.63 6.18 -5.63
N PRO A 212 -8.54 7.10 -5.29
CA PRO A 212 -9.43 7.70 -6.29
C PRO A 212 -8.67 8.45 -7.41
N ASP A 213 -7.53 9.05 -7.08
CA ASP A 213 -6.65 9.74 -8.02
C ASP A 213 -5.18 9.55 -7.63
N THR A 214 -4.44 8.83 -8.48
CA THR A 214 -3.03 8.47 -8.21
C THR A 214 -2.13 9.70 -8.16
N ARG A 215 -2.34 10.69 -9.04
CA ARG A 215 -1.55 11.92 -9.07
C ARG A 215 -1.73 12.71 -7.78
N SER A 216 -2.97 12.96 -7.38
CA SER A 216 -3.27 13.66 -6.12
C SER A 216 -2.69 12.96 -4.90
N ALA A 217 -2.66 11.63 -4.91
CA ALA A 217 -2.02 10.84 -3.85
C ALA A 217 -0.50 11.05 -3.81
N VAL A 218 0.17 11.05 -4.96
CA VAL A 218 1.62 11.39 -5.07
C VAL A 218 1.86 12.80 -4.53
N GLU A 219 1.05 13.79 -4.95
CA GLU A 219 1.17 15.19 -4.52
C GLU A 219 0.98 15.34 -3.00
N ALA A 220 -0.02 14.64 -2.42
CA ALA A 220 -0.29 14.69 -0.99
C ALA A 220 0.89 14.16 -0.17
N LEU A 221 1.46 13.03 -0.56
CA LEU A 221 2.61 12.45 0.14
C LEU A 221 3.90 13.24 -0.09
N TYR A 222 4.11 13.78 -1.29
CA TYR A 222 5.28 14.62 -1.58
C TYR A 222 5.32 15.88 -0.71
N ARG A 223 4.17 16.45 -0.35
CA ARG A 223 4.13 17.58 0.61
C ARG A 223 4.61 17.16 2.00
N LYS A 224 4.37 15.92 2.43
CA LYS A 224 4.80 15.39 3.74
C LYS A 224 6.31 15.14 3.81
N LEU A 225 6.99 15.05 2.66
CA LEU A 225 8.42 14.84 2.59
C LEU A 225 9.18 16.12 2.97
N GLU A 226 10.20 16.03 3.83
CA GLU A 226 11.07 17.15 4.16
C GLU A 226 12.00 17.52 2.98
N PRO A 227 12.52 18.74 2.89
CA PRO A 227 13.56 19.08 1.91
C PRO A 227 14.76 18.12 2.02
N GLY A 228 15.22 17.59 0.88
CA GLY A 228 16.25 16.55 0.84
C GLY A 228 15.76 15.13 1.13
N GLY A 229 14.52 14.98 1.55
CA GLY A 229 13.91 13.66 1.78
C GLY A 229 13.63 12.91 0.48
N GLN A 230 13.40 11.61 0.59
CA GLN A 230 13.18 10.71 -0.55
C GLN A 230 11.81 10.02 -0.46
N PHE A 231 11.14 9.91 -1.61
CA PHE A 231 9.88 9.19 -1.75
C PHE A 231 10.05 8.05 -2.75
N PHE A 232 9.85 6.83 -2.28
CA PHE A 232 9.72 5.64 -3.13
C PHE A 232 8.25 5.30 -3.33
N PHE A 233 7.84 5.08 -4.59
CA PHE A 233 6.53 4.53 -4.89
C PHE A 233 6.55 3.59 -6.10
N TYR A 234 5.62 2.65 -6.10
CA TYR A 234 5.34 1.74 -7.20
C TYR A 234 3.90 1.88 -7.62
N VAL A 235 3.67 2.09 -8.92
CA VAL A 235 2.32 2.15 -9.52
C VAL A 235 2.22 1.19 -10.71
N TYR A 236 0.99 0.78 -11.04
CA TYR A 236 0.77 -0.11 -12.18
C TYR A 236 1.09 0.58 -13.50
N LYS A 237 1.84 -0.14 -14.36
CA LYS A 237 2.19 0.29 -15.71
C LYS A 237 1.06 -0.04 -16.68
N LYS A 238 0.75 0.86 -17.59
CA LYS A 238 -0.19 0.62 -18.68
C LYS A 238 0.41 -0.42 -19.64
N MET A 239 -0.29 -1.53 -19.79
CA MET A 239 0.13 -2.66 -20.58
C MET A 239 -0.29 -2.51 -22.05
N GLY A 240 0.09 -3.48 -22.92
CA GLY A 240 -0.36 -3.53 -24.30
C GLY A 240 -1.88 -3.65 -24.45
N ALA A 241 -2.42 -3.21 -25.58
CA ALA A 241 -3.86 -3.09 -25.80
C ALA A 241 -4.65 -4.39 -25.55
N ALA A 242 -4.12 -5.55 -25.96
CA ALA A 242 -4.78 -6.85 -25.76
C ALA A 242 -4.90 -7.18 -24.26
N ARG A 243 -3.84 -6.89 -23.48
CA ARG A 243 -3.84 -7.12 -22.03
C ARG A 243 -4.81 -6.17 -21.31
N VAL A 244 -4.81 -4.88 -21.66
CA VAL A 244 -5.75 -3.89 -21.09
C VAL A 244 -7.19 -4.31 -21.38
N PHE A 245 -7.50 -4.68 -22.61
CA PHE A 245 -8.85 -5.15 -22.98
C PHE A 245 -9.29 -6.38 -22.17
N ALA A 246 -8.43 -7.39 -22.03
CA ALA A 246 -8.75 -8.61 -21.27
C ALA A 246 -8.93 -8.29 -19.78
N ASP A 247 -8.04 -7.50 -19.21
CA ASP A 247 -8.11 -7.12 -17.78
C ASP A 247 -9.39 -6.32 -17.49
N GLU A 248 -9.77 -5.34 -18.33
CA GLU A 248 -10.98 -4.55 -18.16
C GLU A 248 -12.25 -5.42 -18.26
N LEU A 249 -12.29 -6.36 -19.21
CA LEU A 249 -13.41 -7.29 -19.35
C LEU A 249 -13.56 -8.18 -18.11
N ILE A 250 -12.47 -8.74 -17.60
CA ILE A 250 -12.49 -9.59 -16.41
C ILE A 250 -12.88 -8.74 -15.19
N ARG A 251 -12.28 -7.58 -14.98
CA ARG A 251 -12.59 -6.67 -13.88
C ARG A 251 -14.07 -6.28 -13.87
N LYS A 252 -14.66 -5.96 -15.02
CA LYS A 252 -16.09 -5.64 -15.13
C LYS A 252 -16.99 -6.74 -14.56
N ASN A 253 -16.56 -8.01 -14.66
CA ASN A 253 -17.32 -9.15 -14.14
C ASN A 253 -16.95 -9.50 -12.69
N PHE A 254 -15.73 -9.20 -12.23
CA PHE A 254 -15.23 -9.60 -10.92
C PHE A 254 -15.45 -8.54 -9.83
N MET A 255 -15.33 -7.24 -10.17
CA MET A 255 -15.56 -6.15 -9.20
C MET A 255 -16.94 -6.14 -8.52
N PRO A 256 -18.06 -6.61 -9.15
CA PRO A 256 -19.36 -6.66 -8.48
C PRO A 256 -19.51 -7.84 -7.49
N LEU A 257 -18.61 -8.82 -7.54
CA LEU A 257 -18.65 -9.99 -6.66
C LEU A 257 -18.25 -9.61 -5.23
N SER A 258 -18.66 -10.41 -4.26
CA SER A 258 -18.07 -10.33 -2.92
C SER A 258 -16.59 -10.75 -2.94
N PRO A 259 -15.78 -10.37 -1.94
CA PRO A 259 -14.40 -10.80 -1.85
C PRO A 259 -14.22 -12.32 -1.97
N ASP A 260 -15.06 -13.12 -1.29
CA ASP A 260 -15.05 -14.59 -1.35
C ASP A 260 -15.32 -15.11 -2.76
N GLU A 261 -16.39 -14.63 -3.39
CA GLU A 261 -16.77 -15.05 -4.75
C GLU A 261 -15.69 -14.69 -5.77
N CYS A 262 -15.12 -13.48 -5.67
CA CYS A 262 -14.04 -13.05 -6.56
C CYS A 262 -12.76 -13.89 -6.33
N TYR A 263 -12.41 -14.16 -5.07
CA TYR A 263 -11.28 -15.00 -4.73
C TYR A 263 -11.40 -16.41 -5.34
N GLU A 264 -12.58 -17.02 -5.25
CA GLU A 264 -12.88 -18.31 -5.90
C GLU A 264 -12.83 -18.21 -7.43
N ALA A 265 -13.39 -17.16 -8.03
CA ALA A 265 -13.34 -16.95 -9.47
C ALA A 265 -11.90 -16.77 -10.00
N CYS A 266 -11.00 -16.17 -9.23
CA CYS A 266 -9.59 -16.01 -9.59
C CYS A 266 -8.84 -17.34 -9.68
N LYS A 267 -9.30 -18.41 -9.03
CA LYS A 267 -8.67 -19.75 -9.09
C LYS A 267 -8.53 -20.26 -10.51
N GLY A 268 -9.50 -20.00 -11.39
CA GLY A 268 -9.41 -20.38 -12.81
C GLY A 268 -8.22 -19.71 -13.53
N LEU A 269 -7.93 -18.45 -13.21
CA LEU A 269 -6.79 -17.73 -13.77
C LEU A 269 -5.46 -18.22 -13.16
N THR A 270 -5.48 -18.55 -11.88
CA THR A 270 -4.33 -19.14 -11.18
C THR A 270 -3.97 -20.53 -11.76
N GLU A 271 -4.98 -21.37 -12.01
CA GLU A 271 -4.81 -22.66 -12.70
C GLU A 271 -4.22 -22.48 -14.10
N LEU A 272 -4.78 -21.54 -14.89
CA LEU A 272 -4.23 -21.23 -16.22
C LEU A 272 -2.74 -20.85 -16.11
N GLY A 273 -2.38 -19.97 -15.19
CA GLY A 273 -0.99 -19.55 -14.97
C GLY A 273 -0.09 -20.72 -14.60
N ARG A 274 -0.57 -21.63 -13.72
CA ARG A 274 0.14 -22.84 -13.30
C ARG A 274 0.36 -23.81 -14.45
N GLU A 275 -0.68 -24.11 -15.21
CA GLU A 275 -0.58 -25.05 -16.33
C GLU A 275 0.31 -24.51 -17.47
N LEU A 276 0.26 -23.20 -17.74
CA LEU A 276 1.19 -22.55 -18.67
C LEU A 276 2.65 -22.63 -18.17
N SER A 277 2.90 -22.45 -16.86
CA SER A 277 4.23 -22.61 -16.26
C SER A 277 4.75 -24.06 -16.39
N ARG A 278 3.88 -25.04 -16.19
CA ARG A 278 4.23 -26.48 -16.31
C ARG A 278 4.63 -26.90 -17.71
N LEU A 279 4.20 -26.17 -18.75
CA LEU A 279 4.66 -26.43 -20.12
C LEU A 279 6.18 -26.29 -20.23
N ASN A 280 6.78 -25.43 -19.40
CA ASN A 280 8.22 -25.14 -19.43
C ASN A 280 8.73 -24.89 -20.86
N ALA A 281 7.97 -24.12 -21.63
CA ALA A 281 8.18 -23.91 -23.05
C ALA A 281 8.54 -22.47 -23.35
N THR A 282 9.32 -22.27 -24.39
CA THR A 282 9.65 -20.96 -24.94
C THR A 282 9.24 -20.85 -26.40
N ILE A 283 8.96 -19.63 -26.85
CA ILE A 283 8.80 -19.29 -28.26
C ILE A 283 9.76 -18.18 -28.64
N THR A 284 10.26 -18.21 -29.87
CA THR A 284 11.13 -17.18 -30.40
C THR A 284 10.42 -16.40 -31.50
N LEU A 285 10.35 -15.08 -31.32
CA LEU A 285 9.82 -14.15 -32.30
C LEU A 285 11.01 -13.48 -33.03
N GLU A 286 11.12 -13.68 -34.32
CA GLU A 286 12.18 -13.05 -35.12
C GLU A 286 11.99 -11.54 -35.24
N LYS A 287 10.75 -11.06 -35.17
CA LYS A 287 10.38 -9.64 -35.28
C LYS A 287 9.46 -9.23 -34.13
N PRO A 288 9.51 -7.96 -33.70
CA PRO A 288 8.57 -7.45 -32.70
C PRO A 288 7.15 -7.43 -33.26
N ILE A 289 6.15 -7.50 -32.35
CA ILE A 289 4.72 -7.31 -32.64
C ILE A 289 4.27 -6.00 -31.99
N PRO A 290 4.47 -4.83 -32.62
CA PRO A 290 4.26 -3.52 -31.97
C PRO A 290 2.84 -3.30 -31.49
N VAL A 291 1.81 -3.80 -32.22
CA VAL A 291 0.40 -3.68 -31.84
C VAL A 291 0.07 -4.38 -30.53
N LEU A 292 0.85 -5.39 -30.13
CA LEU A 292 0.72 -6.10 -28.86
C LEU A 292 1.75 -5.63 -27.81
N GLY A 293 2.72 -4.80 -28.23
CA GLY A 293 3.83 -4.38 -27.37
C GLY A 293 4.85 -5.50 -27.10
N ILE A 294 4.90 -6.55 -27.93
CA ILE A 294 5.80 -7.70 -27.73
C ILE A 294 7.10 -7.47 -28.51
N PRO A 295 8.27 -7.44 -27.84
CA PRO A 295 9.56 -7.32 -28.52
C PRO A 295 9.96 -8.62 -29.25
N ALA A 296 10.88 -8.53 -30.19
CA ALA A 296 11.57 -9.70 -30.74
C ALA A 296 12.41 -10.37 -29.64
N GLY A 297 12.64 -11.67 -29.78
CA GLY A 297 13.44 -12.45 -28.84
C GLY A 297 12.75 -13.74 -28.41
N THR A 298 13.39 -14.45 -27.47
CA THR A 298 12.87 -15.67 -26.89
C THR A 298 12.10 -15.35 -25.61
N HIS A 299 10.86 -15.84 -25.54
CA HIS A 299 9.92 -15.60 -24.46
C HIS A 299 9.50 -16.91 -23.81
N ASP A 300 9.50 -16.98 -22.50
CA ASP A 300 8.76 -18.00 -21.77
C ASP A 300 7.26 -17.88 -22.05
N VAL A 301 6.59 -18.99 -22.35
CA VAL A 301 5.19 -18.98 -22.79
C VAL A 301 4.27 -18.44 -21.70
N GLN A 302 4.46 -18.83 -20.44
CA GLN A 302 3.65 -18.33 -19.32
C GLN A 302 3.81 -16.82 -19.17
N ARG A 303 5.06 -16.31 -19.21
CA ARG A 303 5.33 -14.87 -19.08
C ARG A 303 4.84 -14.08 -20.29
N LEU A 304 4.92 -14.65 -21.50
CA LEU A 304 4.37 -14.01 -22.70
C LEU A 304 2.86 -13.80 -22.58
N ILE A 305 2.12 -14.83 -22.18
CA ILE A 305 0.67 -14.75 -21.98
C ILE A 305 0.35 -13.79 -20.83
N TYR A 306 1.03 -13.94 -19.70
CA TYR A 306 0.85 -13.14 -18.51
C TYR A 306 1.07 -11.64 -18.75
N TYR A 307 2.11 -11.24 -19.46
CA TYR A 307 2.39 -9.81 -19.67
C TYR A 307 1.58 -9.18 -20.79
N ASN A 308 1.20 -9.94 -21.82
CA ASN A 308 0.67 -9.34 -23.04
C ASN A 308 -0.80 -9.65 -23.35
N PHE A 309 -1.39 -10.66 -22.70
CA PHE A 309 -2.76 -11.09 -23.03
C PHE A 309 -3.72 -11.12 -21.84
N VAL A 310 -3.40 -11.76 -20.74
CA VAL A 310 -4.26 -11.87 -19.57
C VAL A 310 -3.44 -12.07 -18.30
N LYS A 311 -3.79 -11.39 -17.22
CA LYS A 311 -3.13 -11.65 -15.95
C LYS A 311 -3.58 -13.00 -15.38
N CYS A 312 -2.70 -13.95 -15.50
CA CYS A 312 -2.79 -15.28 -14.91
C CYS A 312 -1.48 -15.53 -14.14
N PHE A 313 -1.37 -14.87 -12.97
CA PHE A 313 -0.13 -14.91 -12.21
C PHE A 313 0.16 -16.30 -11.67
N TRP A 314 1.39 -16.75 -11.87
CA TRP A 314 1.99 -17.91 -11.24
C TRP A 314 3.47 -17.71 -11.01
N ASN A 315 3.92 -18.09 -9.81
CA ASN A 315 5.33 -18.11 -9.43
C ASN A 315 5.57 -19.34 -8.55
N GLU A 316 6.49 -20.21 -8.94
CA GLU A 316 6.81 -21.45 -8.22
C GLU A 316 7.40 -21.21 -6.81
N ALA A 317 7.90 -20.00 -6.53
CA ALA A 317 8.38 -19.64 -5.19
C ALA A 317 7.25 -19.46 -4.15
N PHE A 318 6.00 -19.36 -4.61
CA PHE A 318 4.82 -19.17 -3.77
C PHE A 318 3.93 -20.41 -3.75
N ASP A 319 3.20 -20.60 -2.65
CA ASP A 319 2.12 -21.57 -2.60
C ASP A 319 0.93 -21.16 -3.49
N TYR A 320 -0.04 -22.06 -3.64
CA TYR A 320 -1.20 -21.83 -4.50
C TYR A 320 -2.02 -20.62 -4.04
N GLU A 321 -2.28 -20.51 -2.74
CA GLU A 321 -3.11 -19.44 -2.17
C GLU A 321 -2.45 -18.06 -2.33
N THR A 322 -1.14 -17.98 -2.17
CA THR A 322 -0.37 -16.75 -2.42
C THR A 322 -0.41 -16.35 -3.91
N ASN A 323 -0.31 -17.33 -4.82
CA ASN A 323 -0.47 -17.07 -6.26
C ASN A 323 -1.89 -16.57 -6.59
N ASN A 324 -2.92 -17.16 -5.97
CA ASN A 324 -4.31 -16.76 -6.18
C ASN A 324 -4.58 -15.36 -5.63
N MET A 325 -4.00 -15.03 -4.47
CA MET A 325 -4.06 -13.69 -3.89
C MET A 325 -3.55 -12.60 -4.85
N VAL A 326 -2.47 -12.86 -5.60
CA VAL A 326 -1.92 -11.88 -6.57
C VAL A 326 -2.85 -11.67 -7.77
N ASN A 327 -3.64 -12.67 -8.16
CA ASN A 327 -4.69 -12.51 -9.17
C ASN A 327 -5.89 -11.74 -8.60
N PHE A 328 -6.31 -12.07 -7.37
CA PHE A 328 -7.41 -11.41 -6.68
C PHE A 328 -7.16 -9.90 -6.46
N ASP A 329 -5.99 -9.49 -5.99
CA ASP A 329 -5.69 -8.08 -5.73
C ASP A 329 -5.54 -7.22 -6.99
N TRP A 330 -5.43 -7.85 -8.16
CA TRP A 330 -5.47 -7.17 -9.44
C TRP A 330 -6.87 -6.95 -9.96
N TYR A 331 -7.74 -7.96 -9.80
CA TYR A 331 -9.04 -7.96 -10.46
C TYR A 331 -10.18 -7.40 -9.61
N HIS A 332 -10.14 -7.55 -8.29
CA HIS A 332 -11.24 -7.16 -7.41
C HIS A 332 -11.29 -5.69 -7.01
N PRO A 333 -10.18 -4.98 -6.70
CA PRO A 333 -10.24 -3.60 -6.22
C PRO A 333 -10.97 -2.68 -7.21
N HIS A 334 -11.87 -1.81 -6.73
CA HIS A 334 -12.58 -0.86 -7.59
C HIS A 334 -11.57 0.07 -8.30
N ASN A 335 -10.68 0.69 -7.54
CA ASN A 335 -9.61 1.51 -8.07
C ASN A 335 -8.39 0.65 -8.41
N ALA A 336 -7.93 0.68 -9.66
CA ALA A 336 -6.69 0.05 -10.12
C ALA A 336 -6.19 0.75 -11.39
N TRP A 337 -5.70 1.96 -11.22
CA TRP A 337 -5.24 2.82 -12.29
C TRP A 337 -3.92 2.32 -12.89
N GLN A 338 -3.78 2.47 -14.20
CA GLN A 338 -2.56 2.14 -14.92
C GLN A 338 -1.98 3.39 -15.57
N HIS A 339 -0.67 3.57 -15.46
CA HIS A 339 0.02 4.79 -15.91
C HIS A 339 1.15 4.49 -16.88
N THR A 340 1.49 5.47 -17.70
CA THR A 340 2.70 5.44 -18.52
C THR A 340 3.85 6.11 -17.76
N GLN A 341 5.09 5.72 -18.04
CA GLN A 341 6.26 6.35 -17.41
C GLN A 341 6.35 7.86 -17.71
N PRO A 342 6.12 8.35 -18.97
CA PRO A 342 6.10 9.80 -19.24
C PRO A 342 5.06 10.58 -18.45
N GLU A 343 3.88 9.98 -18.18
CA GLU A 343 2.83 10.57 -17.34
C GLU A 343 3.32 10.74 -15.89
N VAL A 344 3.86 9.67 -15.29
CA VAL A 344 4.41 9.72 -13.93
C VAL A 344 5.56 10.74 -13.80
N GLU A 345 6.47 10.75 -14.75
CA GLU A 345 7.56 11.73 -14.77
C GLU A 345 7.04 13.16 -14.97
N GLY A 346 5.90 13.33 -15.68
CA GLY A 346 5.19 14.60 -15.79
C GLY A 346 4.76 15.12 -14.42
N TRP A 347 4.15 14.28 -13.59
CA TRP A 347 3.76 14.66 -12.23
C TRP A 347 4.94 15.13 -11.40
N LEU A 348 6.09 14.45 -11.49
CA LEU A 348 7.29 14.82 -10.75
C LEU A 348 7.85 16.18 -11.19
N ARG A 349 7.83 16.46 -12.50
CA ARG A 349 8.23 17.79 -13.02
C ARG A 349 7.30 18.89 -12.52
N ASP A 350 5.98 18.65 -12.50
CA ASP A 350 4.99 19.62 -12.02
C ASP A 350 5.14 19.90 -10.52
N LEU A 351 5.61 18.90 -9.73
CA LEU A 351 5.96 19.03 -8.32
C LEU A 351 7.30 19.75 -8.07
N GLY A 352 8.03 20.12 -9.15
CA GLY A 352 9.32 20.77 -9.04
C GLY A 352 10.46 19.84 -8.63
N ALA A 353 10.26 18.52 -8.72
CA ALA A 353 11.35 17.57 -8.50
C ALA A 353 12.41 17.73 -9.58
N LYS A 354 13.68 17.64 -9.16
CA LYS A 354 14.84 17.77 -10.06
C LYS A 354 15.56 16.45 -10.28
N GLU A 355 15.45 15.53 -9.34
CA GLU A 355 16.16 14.26 -9.33
C GLU A 355 15.19 13.12 -9.01
N TRP A 356 15.09 12.17 -9.91
CA TRP A 356 14.41 10.90 -9.69
C TRP A 356 15.05 9.78 -10.49
N GLN A 357 14.83 8.56 -10.05
CA GLN A 357 15.25 7.34 -10.72
C GLN A 357 14.02 6.47 -10.96
N VAL A 358 13.94 5.89 -12.16
CA VAL A 358 12.93 4.89 -12.51
C VAL A 358 13.62 3.55 -12.61
N HIS A 359 13.20 2.58 -11.80
CA HIS A 359 13.77 1.24 -11.79
C HIS A 359 12.84 0.27 -12.51
N ASP A 360 13.32 -0.38 -13.55
CA ASP A 360 12.56 -1.35 -14.37
C ASP A 360 12.64 -2.76 -13.76
N ALA A 361 12.29 -2.86 -12.48
CA ALA A 361 12.35 -4.13 -11.74
C ALA A 361 11.17 -5.06 -12.04
N ASN A 362 10.05 -4.51 -12.55
CA ASN A 362 8.83 -5.26 -12.81
C ASN A 362 8.13 -4.74 -14.08
N PRO A 363 7.95 -5.58 -15.11
CA PRO A 363 7.25 -5.16 -16.34
C PRO A 363 5.81 -4.68 -16.14
N ASN A 364 5.14 -5.05 -15.03
CA ASN A 364 3.78 -4.62 -14.72
C ASN A 364 3.70 -3.27 -13.99
N GLY A 365 4.82 -2.66 -13.61
CA GLY A 365 4.79 -1.45 -12.81
C GLY A 365 5.94 -0.50 -13.07
N ILE A 366 5.82 0.67 -12.50
CA ILE A 366 6.79 1.76 -12.55
C ILE A 366 7.23 2.01 -11.12
N SER A 367 8.49 1.69 -10.81
CA SER A 367 9.12 1.98 -9.52
C SER A 367 9.89 3.29 -9.62
N VAL A 368 9.60 4.22 -8.74
CA VAL A 368 10.21 5.55 -8.72
C VAL A 368 10.83 5.82 -7.36
N LEU A 369 12.05 6.31 -7.35
CA LEU A 369 12.69 6.94 -6.19
C LEU A 369 12.96 8.40 -6.54
N VAL A 370 12.26 9.33 -5.89
CA VAL A 370 12.39 10.77 -6.12
C VAL A 370 12.94 11.46 -4.88
N THR A 371 13.82 12.47 -5.08
CA THR A 371 14.34 13.31 -4.00
C THR A 371 13.68 14.69 -4.07
N LYS A 372 13.13 15.18 -2.94
CA LYS A 372 12.60 16.53 -2.83
C LYS A 372 13.77 17.53 -2.79
N PRO A 373 13.78 18.60 -3.59
CA PRO A 373 14.81 19.63 -3.51
C PRO A 373 14.96 20.18 -2.10
N ALA A 374 16.23 20.51 -1.73
CA ALA A 374 16.57 21.12 -0.45
C ALA A 374 16.10 22.58 -0.35
#